data_c7b4bad964b01d71f3408d6ab84adf21
#
_entry.id   c7b4bad964b01d71f3408d6ab84adf21
#
_cell.length_a   1.000
_cell.length_b   1.000
_cell.length_c   1.000
_cell.angle_alpha   90.00
_cell.angle_beta   90.00
_cell.angle_gamma   90.00
#
_symmetry.space_group_name_H-M   'P 1'
#
loop_
_entity.id
_entity.type
_entity.pdbx_description
1 polymer ?
#
loop_
_entity_poly.entity_id
_entity_poly.type
_entity_poly.pdbx_seq_one_letter_code
_entity_poly.pdbx_strand_id
1 'polypeptide(L)'
;MTSAFDRHFMAMALREAEKAAADGEVPTGCVIVEPSPLEGGKEGEFDPDPCTARILARAHNQPEMLNDATAHAEMLALTSAAATKGAWRLTGARLYVTKEPCPMCAGAIILARISTVIWGVSDPKRGGGTVFNIFGHPGINHHPEIVTGVMEAESLLILRDFFRRRRG
;
A
#
# COMPACT_ATOMS: atom_id res chain seq x y z
N MET A 1 0.63 11.64 -14.97
CA MET A 1 -0.71 10.99 -15.08
C MET A 1 -0.65 9.64 -14.41
N THR A 2 -1.64 9.32 -13.58
CA THR A 2 -1.76 7.99 -12.96
C THR A 2 -2.01 6.94 -14.04
N SER A 3 -1.23 5.86 -14.06
CA SER A 3 -1.37 4.81 -15.06
C SER A 3 -2.66 3.98 -14.87
N ALA A 4 -3.15 3.36 -15.94
CA ALA A 4 -4.27 2.40 -15.83
C ALA A 4 -3.90 1.22 -14.93
N PHE A 5 -2.63 0.79 -14.97
CA PHE A 5 -2.06 -0.22 -14.10
C PHE A 5 -2.22 0.16 -12.60
N ASP A 6 -1.80 1.38 -12.22
CA ASP A 6 -1.90 1.83 -10.84
C ASP A 6 -3.35 1.96 -10.36
N ARG A 7 -4.24 2.47 -11.22
CA ARG A 7 -5.68 2.55 -10.91
C ARG A 7 -6.30 1.18 -10.69
N HIS A 8 -5.91 0.17 -11.47
CA HIS A 8 -6.41 -1.20 -11.32
C HIS A 8 -6.10 -1.76 -9.92
N PHE A 9 -4.85 -1.67 -9.48
CA PHE A 9 -4.45 -2.22 -8.18
C PHE A 9 -4.88 -1.34 -7.00
N MET A 10 -4.97 -0.03 -7.18
CA MET A 10 -5.57 0.83 -6.16
C MET A 10 -7.06 0.54 -5.97
N ALA A 11 -7.80 0.24 -7.03
CA ALA A 11 -9.20 -0.19 -6.92
C ALA A 11 -9.34 -1.52 -6.14
N MET A 12 -8.36 -2.43 -6.24
CA MET A 12 -8.30 -3.62 -5.38
C MET A 12 -8.04 -3.25 -3.92
N ALA A 13 -7.12 -2.33 -3.65
CA ALA A 13 -6.85 -1.84 -2.30
C ALA A 13 -8.08 -1.16 -1.68
N LEU A 14 -8.85 -0.42 -2.47
CA LEU A 14 -10.12 0.17 -2.01
C LEU A 14 -11.15 -0.90 -1.60
N ARG A 15 -11.26 -2.00 -2.34
CA ARG A 15 -12.12 -3.13 -1.93
C ARG A 15 -11.67 -3.77 -0.61
N GLU A 16 -10.37 -3.82 -0.35
CA GLU A 16 -9.86 -4.25 0.97
C GLU A 16 -10.21 -3.21 2.06
N ALA A 17 -10.12 -1.92 1.77
CA ALA A 17 -10.54 -0.87 2.71
C ALA A 17 -12.05 -0.94 3.05
N GLU A 18 -12.89 -1.29 2.08
CA GLU A 18 -14.33 -1.52 2.31
C GLU A 18 -14.58 -2.69 3.27
N LYS A 19 -13.79 -3.78 3.19
CA LYS A 19 -13.86 -4.89 4.15
C LYS A 19 -13.50 -4.42 5.56
N ALA A 20 -12.42 -3.65 5.71
CA ALA A 20 -12.05 -3.06 6.99
C ALA A 20 -13.20 -2.22 7.57
N ALA A 21 -13.83 -1.36 6.76
CA ALA A 21 -14.96 -0.56 7.19
C ALA A 21 -16.16 -1.41 7.63
N ALA A 22 -16.47 -2.50 6.92
CA ALA A 22 -17.54 -3.44 7.27
C ALA A 22 -17.29 -4.13 8.61
N ASP A 23 -16.02 -4.40 8.94
CA ASP A 23 -15.60 -5.00 10.21
C ASP A 23 -15.43 -3.98 11.35
N GLY A 24 -15.73 -2.71 11.12
CA GLY A 24 -15.59 -1.63 12.11
C GLY A 24 -14.15 -1.11 12.28
N GLU A 25 -13.25 -1.52 11.42
CA GLU A 25 -11.85 -1.08 11.40
C GLU A 25 -11.66 0.20 10.57
N VAL A 26 -10.63 0.98 10.87
CA VAL A 26 -10.27 2.14 10.03
C VAL A 26 -10.03 1.65 8.60
N PRO A 27 -10.74 2.20 7.58
CA PRO A 27 -10.74 1.67 6.23
C PRO A 27 -9.44 1.96 5.49
N THR A 28 -8.47 1.09 5.72
CA THR A 28 -7.21 1.05 4.99
C THR A 28 -7.06 -0.33 4.36
N GLY A 29 -6.83 -0.36 3.06
CA GLY A 29 -6.56 -1.57 2.29
C GLY A 29 -5.21 -1.49 1.60
N CYS A 30 -4.56 -2.64 1.47
CA CYS A 30 -3.24 -2.76 0.86
C CYS A 30 -3.17 -3.94 -0.09
N VAL A 31 -2.53 -3.74 -1.25
CA VAL A 31 -2.25 -4.78 -2.25
C VAL A 31 -0.78 -4.70 -2.63
N ILE A 32 -0.10 -5.84 -2.65
CA ILE A 32 1.28 -5.93 -3.11
C ILE A 32 1.32 -6.81 -4.36
N VAL A 33 1.95 -6.28 -5.41
CA VAL A 33 2.06 -6.98 -6.69
C VAL A 33 3.50 -6.98 -7.18
N GLU A 34 3.84 -8.01 -7.94
CA GLU A 34 5.07 -8.13 -8.70
C GLU A 34 4.71 -8.01 -10.19
N PRO A 35 5.02 -6.87 -10.82
CA PRO A 35 4.79 -6.70 -12.25
C PRO A 35 5.63 -7.68 -13.06
N SER A 36 5.10 -8.15 -14.19
CA SER A 36 5.91 -8.92 -15.12
C SER A 36 6.88 -8.01 -15.88
N PRO A 37 8.12 -8.43 -16.12
CA PRO A 37 9.03 -7.66 -16.98
C PRO A 37 8.44 -7.42 -18.37
N LEU A 38 8.69 -6.24 -18.93
CA LEU A 38 8.30 -5.95 -20.31
C LEU A 38 9.18 -6.77 -21.27
N GLU A 39 8.55 -7.57 -22.12
CA GLU A 39 9.28 -8.37 -23.11
C GLU A 39 10.03 -7.46 -24.09
N GLY A 40 11.35 -7.62 -24.18
CA GLY A 40 12.22 -6.74 -24.98
C GLY A 40 12.46 -5.35 -24.38
N GLY A 41 11.96 -5.06 -23.19
CA GLY A 41 12.15 -3.81 -22.46
C GLY A 41 13.51 -3.73 -21.75
N LYS A 42 13.80 -2.55 -21.19
CA LYS A 42 14.99 -2.33 -20.35
C LYS A 42 14.77 -2.83 -18.92
N GLU A 43 15.86 -3.00 -18.19
CA GLU A 43 15.78 -3.31 -16.75
C GLU A 43 14.93 -2.27 -16.01
N GLY A 44 13.94 -2.75 -15.25
CA GLY A 44 12.98 -1.92 -14.52
C GLY A 44 11.72 -1.54 -15.30
N GLU A 45 11.67 -1.78 -16.61
CA GLU A 45 10.43 -1.64 -17.38
C GLU A 45 9.54 -2.89 -17.16
N PHE A 46 8.24 -2.66 -17.00
CA PHE A 46 7.28 -3.75 -16.79
C PHE A 46 6.11 -3.67 -17.78
N ASP A 47 5.46 -4.80 -17.99
CA ASP A 47 4.27 -4.91 -18.82
C ASP A 47 3.14 -4.06 -18.18
N PRO A 48 2.58 -3.08 -18.92
CA PRO A 48 1.52 -2.22 -18.41
C PRO A 48 0.17 -2.93 -18.27
N ASP A 49 0.02 -4.18 -18.73
CA ASP A 49 -1.20 -4.96 -18.54
C ASP A 49 -1.26 -5.49 -17.10
N PRO A 50 -2.25 -5.06 -16.30
CA PRO A 50 -2.37 -5.55 -14.93
C PRO A 50 -2.67 -7.05 -14.84
N CYS A 51 -3.16 -7.67 -15.91
CA CYS A 51 -3.45 -9.11 -15.95
C CYS A 51 -2.18 -9.97 -15.95
N THR A 52 -1.03 -9.42 -16.34
CA THR A 52 0.25 -10.13 -16.34
C THR A 52 0.94 -10.09 -14.97
N ALA A 53 0.59 -9.13 -14.11
CA ALA A 53 1.20 -8.99 -12.80
C ALA A 53 0.78 -10.08 -11.83
N ARG A 54 1.73 -10.54 -11.01
CA ARG A 54 1.47 -11.49 -9.92
C ARG A 54 1.05 -10.73 -8.66
N ILE A 55 -0.15 -11.00 -8.14
CA ILE A 55 -0.58 -10.50 -6.84
C ILE A 55 0.10 -11.33 -5.75
N LEU A 56 0.92 -10.69 -4.92
CA LEU A 56 1.61 -11.34 -3.79
C LEU A 56 0.76 -11.32 -2.52
N ALA A 57 0.01 -10.24 -2.26
CA ALA A 57 -0.84 -10.14 -1.08
C ALA A 57 -1.96 -9.12 -1.27
N ARG A 58 -3.04 -9.32 -0.50
CA ARG A 58 -4.12 -8.36 -0.24
C ARG A 58 -4.40 -8.38 1.26
N ALA A 59 -4.55 -7.23 1.86
CA ALA A 59 -4.86 -7.13 3.29
C ALA A 59 -5.60 -5.83 3.60
N HIS A 60 -6.24 -5.80 4.75
CA HIS A 60 -6.88 -4.60 5.30
C HIS A 60 -6.60 -4.50 6.80
N ASN A 61 -6.79 -3.32 7.36
CA ASN A 61 -6.61 -3.08 8.79
C ASN A 61 -7.43 -4.04 9.64
N GLN A 62 -6.79 -4.61 10.67
CA GLN A 62 -7.42 -5.52 11.64
C GLN A 62 -6.90 -5.33 13.08
N PRO A 63 -6.54 -4.11 13.56
CA PRO A 63 -6.03 -3.93 14.91
C PRO A 63 -7.02 -4.36 16.00
N GLU A 64 -8.29 -4.01 15.86
CA GLU A 64 -9.35 -4.37 16.83
C GLU A 64 -9.63 -5.88 16.81
N MET A 65 -9.79 -6.45 15.61
CA MET A 65 -10.11 -7.88 15.44
C MET A 65 -9.00 -8.77 16.00
N LEU A 66 -7.74 -8.42 15.78
CA LEU A 66 -6.58 -9.21 16.20
C LEU A 66 -6.03 -8.81 17.57
N ASN A 67 -6.56 -7.75 18.20
CA ASN A 67 -5.99 -7.14 19.41
C ASN A 67 -4.48 -6.84 19.24
N ASP A 68 -4.10 -6.33 18.08
CA ASP A 68 -2.72 -6.07 17.70
C ASP A 68 -2.60 -4.65 17.09
N ALA A 69 -1.96 -3.75 17.82
CA ALA A 69 -1.73 -2.37 17.39
C ALA A 69 -0.90 -2.27 16.09
N THR A 70 -0.20 -3.32 15.73
CA THR A 70 0.63 -3.37 14.51
C THR A 70 -0.08 -3.99 13.31
N ALA A 71 -1.30 -4.50 13.47
CA ALA A 71 -2.07 -5.17 12.42
C ALA A 71 -2.64 -4.17 11.39
N HIS A 72 -1.79 -3.27 10.90
CA HIS A 72 -2.10 -2.40 9.78
C HIS A 72 -2.13 -3.18 8.46
N ALA A 73 -2.90 -2.71 7.50
CA ALA A 73 -3.04 -3.34 6.19
C ALA A 73 -1.68 -3.63 5.53
N GLU A 74 -0.75 -2.67 5.60
CA GLU A 74 0.58 -2.79 5.04
C GLU A 74 1.41 -3.86 5.73
N MET A 75 1.38 -3.93 7.06
CA MET A 75 2.12 -4.94 7.83
C MET A 75 1.64 -6.35 7.51
N LEU A 76 0.31 -6.55 7.48
CA LEU A 76 -0.30 -7.82 7.12
C LEU A 76 0.01 -8.21 5.66
N ALA A 77 -0.04 -7.24 4.74
CA ALA A 77 0.29 -7.46 3.35
C ALA A 77 1.77 -7.83 3.15
N LEU A 78 2.70 -7.15 3.83
CA LEU A 78 4.14 -7.44 3.74
C LEU A 78 4.46 -8.86 4.22
N THR A 79 3.90 -9.28 5.35
CA THR A 79 4.06 -10.63 5.89
C THR A 79 3.53 -11.69 4.92
N SER A 80 2.32 -11.48 4.39
CA SER A 80 1.70 -12.39 3.43
C SER A 80 2.46 -12.44 2.10
N ALA A 81 2.91 -11.29 1.59
CA ALA A 81 3.68 -11.23 0.34
C ALA A 81 5.03 -11.95 0.47
N ALA A 82 5.72 -11.80 1.61
CA ALA A 82 6.97 -12.49 1.89
C ALA A 82 6.77 -14.01 1.89
N ALA A 83 5.70 -14.51 2.50
CA ALA A 83 5.33 -15.93 2.48
C ALA A 83 5.01 -16.41 1.06
N THR A 84 4.23 -15.66 0.31
CA THR A 84 3.86 -15.98 -1.09
C THR A 84 5.07 -16.02 -2.02
N LYS A 85 6.02 -15.08 -1.85
CA LYS A 85 7.24 -15.00 -2.64
C LYS A 85 8.30 -16.01 -2.19
N GLY A 86 8.24 -16.48 -0.95
CA GLY A 86 9.27 -17.31 -0.33
C GLY A 86 10.55 -16.53 -0.02
N ALA A 87 10.45 -15.21 0.16
CA ALA A 87 11.57 -14.32 0.43
C ALA A 87 11.11 -13.07 1.17
N TRP A 88 11.86 -12.62 2.18
CA TRP A 88 11.55 -11.40 2.92
C TRP A 88 11.86 -10.11 2.14
N ARG A 89 12.75 -10.17 1.15
CA ARG A 89 13.02 -9.06 0.23
C ARG A 89 12.03 -9.10 -0.92
N LEU A 90 11.23 -8.03 -1.01
CA LEU A 90 10.20 -7.87 -2.03
C LEU A 90 10.67 -6.93 -3.16
N THR A 91 11.96 -7.01 -3.51
CA THR A 91 12.54 -6.23 -4.61
C THR A 91 11.76 -6.45 -5.91
N GLY A 92 11.47 -5.37 -6.62
CA GLY A 92 10.64 -5.37 -7.83
C GLY A 92 9.14 -5.24 -7.53
N ALA A 93 8.70 -5.46 -6.29
CA ALA A 93 7.28 -5.35 -5.96
C ALA A 93 6.82 -3.89 -5.82
N ARG A 94 5.54 -3.67 -6.14
CA ARG A 94 4.81 -2.41 -5.98
C ARG A 94 3.76 -2.59 -4.89
N LEU A 95 3.70 -1.64 -3.95
CA LEU A 95 2.74 -1.64 -2.84
C LEU A 95 1.71 -0.53 -3.07
N TYR A 96 0.44 -0.90 -3.10
CA TYR A 96 -0.71 0.00 -3.21
C TYR A 96 -1.43 0.05 -1.88
N VAL A 97 -1.65 1.23 -1.34
CA VAL A 97 -2.36 1.42 -0.09
C VAL A 97 -3.30 2.64 -0.19
N THR A 98 -4.50 2.52 0.32
CA THR A 98 -5.52 3.57 0.17
C THR A 98 -5.22 4.84 0.95
N LYS A 99 -4.45 4.73 2.03
CA LYS A 99 -4.00 5.83 2.87
C LYS A 99 -2.48 5.77 3.04
N GLU A 100 -1.84 6.93 3.09
CA GLU A 100 -0.40 7.06 3.31
C GLU A 100 0.07 6.20 4.49
N PRO A 101 1.15 5.40 4.33
CA PRO A 101 1.72 4.59 5.39
C PRO A 101 2.18 5.44 6.59
N CYS A 102 1.87 4.97 7.80
CA CYS A 102 2.38 5.56 9.02
C CYS A 102 3.89 5.29 9.19
N PRO A 103 4.59 5.90 10.17
CA PRO A 103 6.03 5.68 10.39
C PRO A 103 6.43 4.22 10.57
N MET A 104 5.63 3.41 11.28
CA MET A 104 5.87 1.98 11.46
C MET A 104 5.84 1.25 10.11
N CYS A 105 4.79 1.46 9.32
CA CYS A 105 4.61 0.82 8.02
C CYS A 105 5.66 1.29 7.02
N ALA A 106 6.00 2.58 7.01
CA ALA A 106 7.06 3.13 6.15
C ALA A 106 8.41 2.46 6.43
N GLY A 107 8.76 2.29 7.71
CA GLY A 107 9.96 1.56 8.11
C GLY A 107 9.95 0.10 7.65
N ALA A 108 8.84 -0.59 7.82
CA ALA A 108 8.69 -1.98 7.38
C ALA A 108 8.80 -2.12 5.84
N ILE A 109 8.21 -1.20 5.09
CA ILE A 109 8.28 -1.13 3.62
C ILE A 109 9.73 -1.00 3.14
N ILE A 110 10.53 -0.13 3.79
CA ILE A 110 11.95 0.05 3.50
C ILE A 110 12.73 -1.26 3.79
N LEU A 111 12.50 -1.87 4.94
CA LEU A 111 13.14 -3.14 5.32
C LEU A 111 12.82 -4.25 4.32
N ALA A 112 11.57 -4.34 3.88
CA ALA A 112 11.12 -5.32 2.89
C ALA A 112 11.62 -5.05 1.46
N ARG A 113 12.28 -3.91 1.19
CA ARG A 113 12.81 -3.55 -0.13
C ARG A 113 11.74 -3.40 -1.22
N ILE A 114 10.56 -2.91 -0.86
CA ILE A 114 9.54 -2.54 -1.85
C ILE A 114 10.10 -1.49 -2.80
N SER A 115 9.92 -1.69 -4.10
CA SER A 115 10.51 -0.80 -5.12
C SER A 115 9.69 0.45 -5.38
N THR A 116 8.36 0.36 -5.33
CA THR A 116 7.45 1.50 -5.52
C THR A 116 6.34 1.46 -4.48
N VAL A 117 6.08 2.59 -3.85
CA VAL A 117 4.96 2.77 -2.89
C VAL A 117 3.97 3.76 -3.48
N ILE A 118 2.74 3.31 -3.62
CA ILE A 118 1.65 4.08 -4.23
C ILE A 118 0.53 4.25 -3.20
N TRP A 119 0.15 5.50 -2.89
CA TRP A 119 -0.98 5.71 -2.00
C TRP A 119 -2.05 6.64 -2.58
N GLY A 120 -3.26 6.46 -2.06
CA GLY A 120 -4.40 7.30 -2.40
C GLY A 120 -4.33 8.65 -1.69
N VAL A 121 -4.74 8.71 -0.44
CA VAL A 121 -4.80 9.94 0.34
C VAL A 121 -3.58 10.09 1.25
N SER A 122 -2.96 11.27 1.23
CA SER A 122 -1.86 11.63 2.15
C SER A 122 -2.38 11.93 3.55
N ASP A 123 -1.57 11.65 4.58
CA ASP A 123 -1.90 11.94 5.97
C ASP A 123 -1.06 13.14 6.48
N PRO A 124 -1.65 14.35 6.56
CA PRO A 124 -0.92 15.54 6.99
C PRO A 124 -0.59 15.58 8.49
N LYS A 125 -1.04 14.58 9.25
CA LYS A 125 -0.80 14.51 10.70
C LYS A 125 0.20 13.41 11.08
N ARG A 126 0.18 12.26 10.39
CA ARG A 126 0.92 11.06 10.78
C ARG A 126 1.58 10.34 9.60
N GLY A 127 1.61 10.94 8.42
CA GLY A 127 2.18 10.35 7.23
C GLY A 127 3.68 10.10 7.37
N GLY A 128 4.11 8.86 7.12
CA GLY A 128 5.52 8.45 7.18
C GLY A 128 6.38 9.17 6.15
N GLY A 129 5.83 9.49 4.99
CA GLY A 129 6.48 10.29 3.95
C GLY A 129 6.29 11.79 4.16
N THR A 130 5.02 12.23 4.25
CA THR A 130 4.63 13.65 4.26
C THR A 130 5.09 14.40 5.52
N VAL A 131 4.94 13.78 6.70
CA VAL A 131 5.25 14.43 8.00
C VAL A 131 6.65 14.06 8.47
N PHE A 132 6.99 12.78 8.47
CA PHE A 132 8.23 12.27 9.06
C PHE A 132 9.36 12.08 8.04
N ASN A 133 9.10 12.26 6.76
CA ASN A 133 10.08 12.09 5.67
C ASN A 133 10.92 10.79 5.77
N ILE A 134 10.29 9.69 6.18
CA ILE A 134 10.99 8.41 6.38
C ILE A 134 11.53 7.89 5.05
N PHE A 135 10.74 7.96 3.97
CA PHE A 135 11.16 7.49 2.63
C PHE A 135 12.29 8.33 2.00
N GLY A 136 12.42 9.59 2.40
CA GLY A 136 13.46 10.51 1.93
C GLY A 136 14.61 10.71 2.91
N HIS A 137 14.59 10.07 4.09
CA HIS A 137 15.61 10.28 5.11
C HIS A 137 16.98 9.79 4.64
N PRO A 138 18.06 10.62 4.78
CA PRO A 138 19.39 10.28 4.24
C PRO A 138 20.05 9.06 4.93
N GLY A 139 19.58 8.68 6.11
CA GLY A 139 20.10 7.54 6.87
C GLY A 139 19.53 6.19 6.44
N ILE A 140 18.54 6.14 5.53
CA ILE A 140 18.02 4.87 5.03
C ILE A 140 18.85 4.34 3.87
N ASN A 141 18.88 3.03 3.71
CA ASN A 141 19.69 2.35 2.70
C ASN A 141 18.87 1.80 1.51
N HIS A 142 17.60 2.18 1.41
CA HIS A 142 16.71 1.82 0.32
C HIS A 142 15.67 2.93 0.15
N HIS A 143 15.59 3.51 -1.04
CA HIS A 143 14.66 4.59 -1.36
C HIS A 143 13.66 4.09 -2.40
N PRO A 144 12.42 3.75 -2.00
CA PRO A 144 11.39 3.38 -2.95
C PRO A 144 10.97 4.59 -3.80
N GLU A 145 10.53 4.33 -5.02
CA GLU A 145 9.78 5.32 -5.79
C GLU A 145 8.44 5.61 -5.09
N ILE A 146 8.06 6.89 -5.01
CA ILE A 146 6.81 7.30 -4.36
C ILE A 146 5.84 7.88 -5.40
N VAL A 147 4.62 7.34 -5.43
CA VAL A 147 3.51 7.81 -6.27
C VAL A 147 2.32 8.12 -5.37
N THR A 148 1.78 9.32 -5.44
CA THR A 148 0.70 9.78 -4.56
C THR A 148 -0.55 10.19 -5.31
N GLY A 149 -1.69 10.22 -4.62
CA GLY A 149 -2.94 10.76 -5.18
C GLY A 149 -3.68 9.81 -6.12
N VAL A 150 -3.33 8.52 -6.13
CA VAL A 150 -4.00 7.53 -6.98
C VAL A 150 -5.36 7.17 -6.38
N MET A 151 -6.44 7.54 -7.06
CA MET A 151 -7.83 7.40 -6.57
C MET A 151 -8.01 8.04 -5.18
N GLU A 152 -7.45 9.25 -5.01
CA GLU A 152 -7.48 9.99 -3.75
C GLU A 152 -8.90 10.31 -3.29
N ALA A 153 -9.77 10.72 -4.21
CA ALA A 153 -11.15 11.08 -3.91
C ALA A 153 -11.93 9.89 -3.35
N GLU A 154 -11.79 8.72 -3.96
CA GLU A 154 -12.43 7.48 -3.53
C GLU A 154 -11.90 7.04 -2.16
N SER A 155 -10.59 7.09 -1.95
CA SER A 155 -9.95 6.79 -0.66
C SER A 155 -10.43 7.72 0.45
N LEU A 156 -10.51 9.01 0.15
CA LEU A 156 -10.98 10.02 1.11
C LEU A 156 -12.47 9.84 1.45
N LEU A 157 -13.30 9.46 0.46
CA LEU A 157 -14.73 9.23 0.66
C LEU A 157 -14.98 8.10 1.66
N ILE A 158 -14.31 6.96 1.50
CA ILE A 158 -14.45 5.81 2.42
C ILE A 158 -14.05 6.19 3.85
N LEU A 159 -12.94 6.92 4.02
CA LEU A 159 -12.48 7.40 5.33
C LEU A 159 -13.48 8.36 5.98
N ARG A 160 -13.97 9.34 5.23
CA ARG A 160 -14.96 10.33 5.72
C ARG A 160 -16.26 9.67 6.13
N ASP A 161 -16.78 8.75 5.33
CA ASP A 161 -18.01 8.02 5.61
C ASP A 161 -17.89 7.18 6.89
N PHE A 162 -16.76 6.49 7.07
CA PHE A 162 -16.48 5.71 8.26
C PHE A 162 -16.47 6.58 9.54
N PHE A 163 -15.70 7.67 9.53
CA PHE A 163 -15.62 8.55 10.70
C PHE A 163 -16.90 9.31 10.97
N ARG A 164 -17.68 9.66 9.93
CA ARG A 164 -18.99 10.26 10.09
C ARG A 164 -19.96 9.32 10.83
N ARG A 165 -19.99 8.04 10.44
CA ARG A 165 -20.85 7.02 11.09
C ARG A 165 -20.44 6.76 12.55
N ARG A 166 -19.17 6.83 12.88
CA ARG A 166 -18.67 6.65 14.25
C ARG A 166 -18.99 7.81 15.19
N ARG A 167 -19.22 9.00 14.65
CA ARG A 167 -19.58 10.20 15.44
C ARG A 167 -21.08 10.40 15.61
N GLY A 168 -21.89 9.70 14.90
CA GLY A 168 -23.34 9.62 15.05
C GLY A 168 -23.70 8.49 16.00
#